data_ddf43f9a9b4a8fe1047463763edad117
#
_entry.id   ddf43f9a9b4a8fe1047463763edad117
#
_cell.length_a   1.000
_cell.length_b   1.000
_cell.length_c   1.000
_cell.angle_alpha   90.00
_cell.angle_beta   90.00
_cell.angle_gamma   90.00
#
_symmetry.space_group_name_H-M   'P 1'
#
loop_
_entity.id
_entity.type
_entity.pdbx_description
1 polymer ?
#
loop_
_entity_poly.entity_id
_entity_poly.type
_entity_poly.pdbx_seq_one_letter_code
_entity_poly.pdbx_strand_id
1 'polypeptide(L)'
;MIARSEQAAMRGRTVLITGGTGGIGYQTARVLARQGARVLITGLETGPGEDAAAAIRRESGQELVRFLQADHATVAGNQQLADQVRAAVPGLDVLVNNVGGLYQTRRETADGYEATLAMNFVGPVALTGELLPLLQASAPARCVNVVSAGFKLWKPDPFQDLQSTQRYVSGDVYAHTKLLNVLVSLALARRLPAEQVTVNLVHPGMSWTPMTQSMTSQTMPSLRLVWPLVRLVQRRRSPEKAGQRVAFLASSPRVSGYTGQYFEGKPTPKRLSARELDPEYQERAWQLGAELVAGAGTRHRSG
;
A
#
# COMPACT_ATOMS: atom_id res chain seq x y z
N MET A 1 -8.13 7.66 -25.90
CA MET A 1 -7.69 9.05 -25.63
C MET A 1 -8.26 9.47 -24.28
N ILE A 2 -7.41 9.83 -23.31
CA ILE A 2 -7.83 10.42 -22.04
C ILE A 2 -8.33 11.83 -22.36
N ALA A 3 -9.51 12.20 -21.88
CA ALA A 3 -10.07 13.53 -22.13
C ALA A 3 -9.11 14.63 -21.61
N ARG A 4 -9.04 15.79 -22.28
CA ARG A 4 -8.14 16.89 -21.87
C ARG A 4 -8.35 17.35 -20.43
N SER A 5 -9.57 17.24 -19.90
CA SER A 5 -9.90 17.52 -18.50
C SER A 5 -9.27 16.54 -17.51
N GLU A 6 -9.02 15.28 -17.92
CA GLU A 6 -8.35 14.28 -17.08
C GLU A 6 -6.83 14.45 -17.06
N GLN A 7 -6.25 15.08 -18.09
CA GLN A 7 -4.81 15.31 -18.20
C GLN A 7 -4.26 16.37 -17.23
N ALA A 8 -5.11 17.16 -16.62
CA ALA A 8 -4.70 18.22 -15.66
C ALA A 8 -5.32 18.04 -14.27
N ALA A 9 -5.97 16.90 -14.02
CA ALA A 9 -6.73 16.66 -12.78
C ALA A 9 -5.86 16.70 -11.50
N MET A 10 -4.55 16.47 -11.63
CA MET A 10 -3.60 16.44 -10.52
C MET A 10 -2.54 17.55 -10.60
N ARG A 11 -2.73 18.55 -11.44
CA ARG A 11 -1.78 19.67 -11.54
C ARG A 11 -1.66 20.40 -10.20
N GLY A 12 -0.41 20.58 -9.75
CA GLY A 12 -0.10 21.20 -8.46
C GLY A 12 -0.23 20.28 -7.26
N ARG A 13 -0.73 19.04 -7.44
CA ARG A 13 -0.85 18.04 -6.37
C ARG A 13 0.41 17.21 -6.24
N THR A 14 0.78 16.91 -5.01
CA THR A 14 1.91 16.04 -4.66
C THR A 14 1.39 14.66 -4.24
N VAL A 15 1.97 13.61 -4.80
CA VAL A 15 1.61 12.22 -4.53
C VAL A 15 2.85 11.43 -4.13
N LEU A 16 2.78 10.72 -3.02
CA LEU A 16 3.76 9.70 -2.63
C LEU A 16 3.19 8.31 -2.91
N ILE A 17 3.96 7.47 -3.62
CA ILE A 17 3.58 6.08 -3.93
C ILE A 17 4.68 5.16 -3.44
N THR A 18 4.37 4.35 -2.42
CA THR A 18 5.33 3.35 -1.93
C THR A 18 5.43 2.17 -2.91
N GLY A 19 6.66 1.70 -3.18
CA GLY A 19 6.90 0.61 -4.15
C GLY A 19 6.56 1.00 -5.59
N GLY A 20 6.95 2.22 -5.98
CA GLY A 20 6.67 2.77 -7.31
C GLY A 20 7.67 2.37 -8.40
N THR A 21 8.65 1.54 -8.09
CA THR A 21 9.70 1.12 -9.04
C THR A 21 9.27 0.02 -10.01
N GLY A 22 8.11 -0.62 -9.76
CA GLY A 22 7.61 -1.68 -10.61
C GLY A 22 6.13 -1.99 -10.40
N GLY A 23 5.60 -2.88 -11.21
CA GLY A 23 4.26 -3.45 -11.06
C GLY A 23 3.14 -2.40 -11.00
N ILE A 24 2.26 -2.54 -10.00
CA ILE A 24 1.08 -1.68 -9.81
C ILE A 24 1.50 -0.26 -9.44
N GLY A 25 2.49 -0.09 -8.55
CA GLY A 25 2.96 1.22 -8.12
C GLY A 25 3.52 2.04 -9.26
N TYR A 26 4.35 1.44 -10.12
CA TYR A 26 4.88 2.09 -11.33
C TYR A 26 3.75 2.57 -12.26
N GLN A 27 2.77 1.69 -12.52
CA GLN A 27 1.65 2.04 -13.39
C GLN A 27 0.77 3.14 -12.78
N THR A 28 0.59 3.14 -11.46
CA THR A 28 -0.10 4.20 -10.74
C THR A 28 0.64 5.52 -10.87
N ALA A 29 1.96 5.53 -10.64
CA ALA A 29 2.81 6.70 -10.78
C ALA A 29 2.75 7.29 -12.19
N ARG A 30 2.84 6.43 -13.21
CA ARG A 30 2.74 6.83 -14.62
C ARG A 30 1.41 7.52 -14.95
N VAL A 31 0.29 6.99 -14.43
CA VAL A 31 -1.04 7.58 -14.66
C VAL A 31 -1.13 8.95 -13.98
N LEU A 32 -0.74 9.05 -12.71
CA LEU A 32 -0.83 10.31 -11.95
C LEU A 32 0.14 11.38 -12.48
N ALA A 33 1.34 11.00 -12.92
CA ALA A 33 2.27 11.90 -13.59
C ALA A 33 1.67 12.47 -14.90
N ARG A 34 1.01 11.63 -15.73
CA ARG A 34 0.29 12.09 -16.93
C ARG A 34 -0.87 13.03 -16.62
N GLN A 35 -1.42 12.97 -15.41
CA GLN A 35 -2.45 13.89 -14.91
C GLN A 35 -1.86 15.19 -14.33
N GLY A 36 -0.53 15.37 -14.39
CA GLY A 36 0.16 16.58 -13.98
C GLY A 36 0.60 16.61 -12.52
N ALA A 37 0.53 15.48 -11.79
CA ALA A 37 0.99 15.40 -10.42
C ALA A 37 2.52 15.53 -10.30
N ARG A 38 2.99 16.14 -9.20
CA ARG A 38 4.33 15.87 -8.67
C ARG A 38 4.29 14.48 -8.02
N VAL A 39 5.15 13.56 -8.48
CA VAL A 39 5.13 12.17 -8.01
C VAL A 39 6.43 11.82 -7.33
N LEU A 40 6.34 11.35 -6.09
CA LEU A 40 7.42 10.73 -5.35
C LEU A 40 7.17 9.20 -5.38
N ILE A 41 8.14 8.45 -5.86
CA ILE A 41 8.10 6.98 -5.81
C ILE A 41 9.17 6.45 -4.88
N THR A 42 8.91 5.30 -4.23
CA THR A 42 9.89 4.68 -3.35
C THR A 42 10.24 3.26 -3.77
N GLY A 43 11.39 2.80 -3.31
CA GLY A 43 11.87 1.42 -3.48
C GLY A 43 13.14 1.19 -2.67
N LEU A 44 13.57 -0.06 -2.59
CA LEU A 44 14.71 -0.46 -1.78
C LEU A 44 16.05 -0.10 -2.45
N GLU A 45 16.14 -0.22 -3.77
CA GLU A 45 17.38 -0.09 -4.53
C GLU A 45 17.40 1.21 -5.33
N THR A 46 18.49 1.98 -5.21
CA THR A 46 18.64 3.30 -5.83
C THR A 46 18.67 3.22 -7.36
N GLY A 47 19.49 2.33 -7.94
CA GLY A 47 19.61 2.22 -9.40
C GLY A 47 18.28 1.96 -10.10
N PRO A 48 17.60 0.84 -9.81
CA PRO A 48 16.27 0.56 -10.35
C PRO A 48 15.22 1.64 -10.03
N GLY A 49 15.38 2.33 -8.90
CA GLY A 49 14.50 3.43 -8.49
C GLY A 49 14.63 4.66 -9.38
N GLU A 50 15.85 5.10 -9.64
CA GLU A 50 16.14 6.23 -10.53
C GLU A 50 15.77 5.92 -11.99
N ASP A 51 16.03 4.70 -12.44
CA ASP A 51 15.63 4.24 -13.77
C ASP A 51 14.10 4.29 -13.95
N ALA A 52 13.35 3.86 -12.93
CA ALA A 52 11.90 3.93 -12.94
C ALA A 52 11.41 5.38 -12.96
N ALA A 53 11.98 6.27 -12.15
CA ALA A 53 11.62 7.68 -12.14
C ALA A 53 11.91 8.34 -13.50
N ALA A 54 13.09 8.06 -14.10
CA ALA A 54 13.46 8.55 -15.43
C ALA A 54 12.50 8.03 -16.52
N ALA A 55 12.12 6.75 -16.46
CA ALA A 55 11.16 6.18 -17.39
C ALA A 55 9.77 6.84 -17.25
N ILE A 56 9.29 7.08 -16.03
CA ILE A 56 8.01 7.76 -15.81
C ILE A 56 8.06 9.19 -16.34
N ARG A 57 9.15 9.97 -16.09
CA ARG A 57 9.34 11.31 -16.67
C ARG A 57 9.21 11.28 -18.17
N ARG A 58 9.98 10.41 -18.84
CA ARG A 58 9.99 10.27 -20.29
C ARG A 58 8.62 9.88 -20.87
N GLU A 59 7.92 8.93 -20.23
CA GLU A 59 6.64 8.42 -20.72
C GLU A 59 5.45 9.35 -20.43
N SER A 60 5.53 10.16 -19.38
CA SER A 60 4.45 11.07 -18.97
C SER A 60 4.63 12.49 -19.46
N GLY A 61 5.86 12.89 -19.82
CA GLY A 61 6.21 14.29 -20.09
C GLY A 61 6.22 15.17 -18.82
N GLN A 62 6.25 14.53 -17.62
CA GLN A 62 6.22 15.25 -16.34
C GLN A 62 7.59 15.16 -15.65
N GLU A 63 8.28 16.31 -15.55
CA GLU A 63 9.61 16.38 -14.95
C GLU A 63 9.62 16.24 -13.42
N LEU A 64 8.48 16.51 -12.77
CA LEU A 64 8.37 16.46 -11.31
C LEU A 64 8.12 15.03 -10.79
N VAL A 65 8.94 14.08 -11.23
CA VAL A 65 8.95 12.69 -10.72
C VAL A 65 10.29 12.43 -10.06
N ARG A 66 10.29 12.04 -8.78
CA ARG A 66 11.49 11.75 -8.00
C ARG A 66 11.43 10.37 -7.37
N PHE A 67 12.57 9.73 -7.25
CA PHE A 67 12.75 8.53 -6.45
C PHE A 67 13.28 8.90 -5.05
N LEU A 68 12.78 8.21 -4.04
CA LEU A 68 13.27 8.25 -2.65
C LEU A 68 13.55 6.81 -2.22
N GLN A 69 14.78 6.54 -1.79
CA GLN A 69 15.14 5.22 -1.29
C GLN A 69 14.50 4.98 0.07
N ALA A 70 13.87 3.82 0.27
CA ALA A 70 13.25 3.45 1.54
C ALA A 70 13.22 1.95 1.74
N ASP A 71 13.54 1.51 2.96
CA ASP A 71 13.23 0.17 3.44
C ASP A 71 11.90 0.19 4.21
N HIS A 72 10.86 -0.31 3.57
CA HIS A 72 9.53 -0.38 4.16
C HIS A 72 9.34 -1.52 5.17
N ALA A 73 10.33 -2.39 5.34
CA ALA A 73 10.28 -3.49 6.29
C ALA A 73 10.76 -3.11 7.70
N THR A 74 11.21 -1.85 7.89
CA THR A 74 11.64 -1.33 9.19
C THR A 74 10.91 -0.03 9.54
N VAL A 75 10.69 0.20 10.83
CA VAL A 75 10.10 1.45 11.34
C VAL A 75 11.02 2.61 11.05
N ALA A 76 12.34 2.45 11.34
CA ALA A 76 13.34 3.47 11.08
C ALA A 76 13.41 3.88 9.59
N GLY A 77 13.31 2.92 8.66
CA GLY A 77 13.30 3.20 7.23
C GLY A 77 12.07 4.00 6.80
N ASN A 78 10.91 3.76 7.40
CA ASN A 78 9.70 4.55 7.13
C ASN A 78 9.74 5.95 7.77
N GLN A 79 10.37 6.11 8.94
CA GLN A 79 10.62 7.42 9.55
C GLN A 79 11.59 8.25 8.70
N GLN A 80 12.70 7.66 8.27
CA GLN A 80 13.65 8.32 7.35
C GLN A 80 12.99 8.74 6.04
N LEU A 81 12.12 7.89 5.48
CA LEU A 81 11.34 8.26 4.30
C LEU A 81 10.43 9.46 4.57
N ALA A 82 9.76 9.50 5.71
CA ALA A 82 8.90 10.63 6.06
C ALA A 82 9.71 11.94 6.17
N ASP A 83 10.93 11.90 6.71
CA ASP A 83 11.85 13.04 6.75
C ASP A 83 12.26 13.49 5.34
N GLN A 84 12.61 12.53 4.46
CA GLN A 84 12.93 12.83 3.06
C GLN A 84 11.73 13.49 2.35
N VAL A 85 10.50 13.02 2.58
CA VAL A 85 9.29 13.62 2.00
C VAL A 85 9.08 15.03 2.51
N ARG A 86 9.18 15.26 3.82
CA ARG A 86 9.08 16.61 4.43
C ARG A 86 10.11 17.59 3.87
N ALA A 87 11.32 17.12 3.60
CA ALA A 87 12.38 17.94 2.99
C ALA A 87 12.16 18.19 1.48
N ALA A 88 11.50 17.25 0.78
CA ALA A 88 11.34 17.31 -0.67
C ALA A 88 10.15 18.15 -1.15
N VAL A 89 9.10 18.28 -0.33
CA VAL A 89 7.84 18.92 -0.72
C VAL A 89 7.19 19.68 0.43
N PRO A 90 6.53 20.82 0.13
CA PRO A 90 5.86 21.62 1.16
C PRO A 90 4.55 21.02 1.65
N GLY A 91 3.97 20.05 0.95
CA GLY A 91 2.70 19.39 1.27
C GLY A 91 2.54 18.08 0.54
N LEU A 92 1.66 17.23 1.06
CA LEU A 92 1.35 15.92 0.50
C LEU A 92 -0.17 15.77 0.33
N ASP A 93 -0.65 15.78 -0.90
CA ASP A 93 -2.07 15.67 -1.20
C ASP A 93 -2.55 14.22 -1.23
N VAL A 94 -1.69 13.28 -1.61
CA VAL A 94 -2.06 11.86 -1.71
C VAL A 94 -0.91 10.97 -1.23
N LEU A 95 -1.23 10.08 -0.30
CA LEU A 95 -0.39 8.95 0.07
C LEU A 95 -0.98 7.66 -0.50
N VAL A 96 -0.20 6.93 -1.30
CA VAL A 96 -0.56 5.59 -1.78
C VAL A 96 0.34 4.55 -1.11
N ASN A 97 -0.18 3.88 -0.10
CA ASN A 97 0.46 2.72 0.53
C ASN A 97 0.30 1.51 -0.39
N ASN A 98 1.21 1.36 -1.35
CA ASN A 98 1.16 0.29 -2.34
C ASN A 98 2.17 -0.83 -2.05
N VAL A 99 3.25 -0.56 -1.31
CA VAL A 99 4.21 -1.61 -0.93
C VAL A 99 3.48 -2.78 -0.29
N GLY A 100 3.86 -3.96 -0.71
CA GLY A 100 3.39 -5.20 -0.13
C GLY A 100 4.02 -6.38 -0.85
N GLY A 101 4.24 -7.44 -0.10
CA GLY A 101 4.86 -8.64 -0.60
C GLY A 101 4.63 -9.81 0.32
N LEU A 102 5.26 -10.91 -0.01
CA LEU A 102 5.31 -12.11 0.82
C LEU A 102 6.69 -12.76 0.68
N TYR A 103 7.13 -13.43 1.72
CA TYR A 103 8.31 -14.28 1.71
C TYR A 103 7.89 -15.75 1.71
N GLN A 104 8.60 -16.59 0.97
CA GLN A 104 8.27 -18.04 0.90
C GLN A 104 8.59 -18.77 2.20
N THR A 105 9.58 -18.27 2.95
CA THR A 105 10.00 -18.77 4.26
C THR A 105 9.93 -17.65 5.27
N ARG A 106 9.69 -17.99 6.53
CA ARG A 106 9.70 -17.04 7.63
C ARG A 106 11.08 -16.38 7.75
N ARG A 107 11.08 -15.05 7.83
CA ARG A 107 12.26 -14.20 8.04
C ARG A 107 11.90 -13.15 9.08
N GLU A 108 12.89 -12.65 9.78
CA GLU A 108 12.76 -11.54 10.70
C GLU A 108 13.47 -10.31 10.14
N THR A 109 12.90 -9.14 10.41
CA THR A 109 13.50 -7.84 10.11
C THR A 109 14.45 -7.41 11.24
N ALA A 110 15.20 -6.33 11.03
CA ALA A 110 16.01 -5.72 12.07
C ALA A 110 15.21 -5.32 13.32
N ASP A 111 13.91 -4.99 13.14
CA ASP A 111 13.01 -4.69 14.26
C ASP A 111 12.51 -5.95 15.01
N GLY A 112 12.92 -7.17 14.58
CA GLY A 112 12.49 -8.44 15.16
C GLY A 112 11.05 -8.84 14.82
N TYR A 113 10.49 -8.30 13.74
CA TYR A 113 9.17 -8.68 13.24
C TYR A 113 9.27 -9.66 12.06
N GLU A 114 8.25 -10.53 11.91
CA GLU A 114 8.11 -11.33 10.71
C GLU A 114 8.02 -10.38 9.49
N ALA A 115 8.83 -10.66 8.47
CA ALA A 115 9.09 -9.69 7.40
C ALA A 115 7.86 -9.34 6.54
N THR A 116 6.90 -10.28 6.37
CA THR A 116 5.64 -9.97 5.68
C THR A 116 4.74 -9.08 6.54
N LEU A 117 4.68 -9.35 7.86
CA LEU A 117 3.97 -8.50 8.81
C LEU A 117 4.58 -7.09 8.85
N ALA A 118 5.90 -7.00 8.96
CA ALA A 118 6.62 -5.73 8.97
C ALA A 118 6.30 -4.89 7.73
N MET A 119 6.48 -5.46 6.54
CA MET A 119 6.30 -4.74 5.28
C MET A 119 4.84 -4.41 4.96
N ASN A 120 3.89 -5.31 5.26
CA ASN A 120 2.49 -5.14 4.85
C ASN A 120 1.63 -4.40 5.88
N PHE A 121 2.04 -4.38 7.15
CA PHE A 121 1.25 -3.80 8.24
C PHE A 121 2.02 -2.75 9.03
N VAL A 122 3.15 -3.09 9.66
CA VAL A 122 3.87 -2.17 10.55
C VAL A 122 4.41 -0.96 9.78
N GLY A 123 5.06 -1.19 8.63
CA GLY A 123 5.61 -0.13 7.79
C GLY A 123 4.57 0.89 7.31
N PRO A 124 3.45 0.46 6.69
CA PRO A 124 2.37 1.38 6.34
C PRO A 124 1.77 2.15 7.52
N VAL A 125 1.65 1.54 8.71
CA VAL A 125 1.18 2.23 9.93
C VAL A 125 2.19 3.29 10.34
N ALA A 126 3.47 2.96 10.42
CA ALA A 126 4.53 3.90 10.77
C ALA A 126 4.59 5.08 9.81
N LEU A 127 4.66 4.80 8.49
CA LEU A 127 4.74 5.85 7.48
C LEU A 127 3.52 6.76 7.46
N THR A 128 2.32 6.17 7.56
CA THR A 128 1.08 6.95 7.57
C THR A 128 1.01 7.85 8.79
N GLY A 129 1.38 7.34 9.99
CA GLY A 129 1.44 8.13 11.22
C GLY A 129 2.38 9.32 11.08
N GLU A 130 3.58 9.10 10.58
CA GLU A 130 4.60 10.14 10.36
C GLU A 130 4.17 11.21 9.34
N LEU A 131 3.46 10.82 8.28
CA LEU A 131 3.04 11.73 7.22
C LEU A 131 1.65 12.35 7.43
N LEU A 132 0.92 11.91 8.45
CA LEU A 132 -0.45 12.40 8.71
C LEU A 132 -0.51 13.92 8.90
N PRO A 133 0.38 14.57 9.66
CA PRO A 133 0.37 16.02 9.78
C PRO A 133 0.54 16.74 8.42
N LEU A 134 1.38 16.19 7.52
CA LEU A 134 1.62 16.77 6.20
C LEU A 134 0.39 16.60 5.28
N LEU A 135 -0.31 15.45 5.38
CA LEU A 135 -1.58 15.21 4.70
C LEU A 135 -2.66 16.18 5.20
N GLN A 136 -2.79 16.35 6.52
CA GLN A 136 -3.78 17.26 7.11
C GLN A 136 -3.52 18.72 6.72
N ALA A 137 -2.26 19.15 6.67
CA ALA A 137 -1.89 20.49 6.20
C ALA A 137 -2.20 20.71 4.71
N SER A 138 -2.35 19.64 3.93
CA SER A 138 -2.68 19.67 2.50
C SER A 138 -4.17 19.39 2.22
N ALA A 139 -5.03 19.53 3.22
CA ALA A 139 -6.45 19.23 3.08
C ALA A 139 -7.12 19.97 1.90
N PRO A 140 -8.02 19.30 1.16
CA PRO A 140 -8.44 17.91 1.29
C PRO A 140 -7.43 16.94 0.70
N ALA A 141 -6.95 15.97 1.52
CA ALA A 141 -5.96 14.98 1.14
C ALA A 141 -6.54 13.55 1.10
N ARG A 142 -5.78 12.61 0.55
CA ARG A 142 -6.22 11.22 0.41
C ARG A 142 -5.14 10.23 0.86
N CYS A 143 -5.55 9.22 1.61
CA CYS A 143 -4.75 8.02 1.88
C CYS A 143 -5.39 6.83 1.16
N VAL A 144 -4.67 6.21 0.23
CA VAL A 144 -5.12 5.05 -0.55
C VAL A 144 -4.29 3.84 -0.16
N ASN A 145 -4.91 2.86 0.49
CA ASN A 145 -4.25 1.63 0.92
C ASN A 145 -4.52 0.50 -0.08
N VAL A 146 -3.45 0.01 -0.70
CA VAL A 146 -3.52 -1.13 -1.63
C VAL A 146 -3.56 -2.42 -0.83
N VAL A 147 -4.74 -3.04 -0.83
CA VAL A 147 -5.01 -4.31 -0.15
C VAL A 147 -5.19 -5.44 -1.17
N SER A 148 -5.44 -6.63 -0.69
CA SER A 148 -5.73 -7.80 -1.54
C SER A 148 -7.03 -8.44 -1.11
N ALA A 149 -7.87 -8.85 -2.05
CA ALA A 149 -9.06 -9.67 -1.74
C ALA A 149 -8.70 -10.98 -1.00
N GLY A 150 -7.42 -11.35 -1.01
CA GLY A 150 -6.88 -12.47 -0.21
C GLY A 150 -7.12 -12.34 1.28
N PHE A 151 -7.31 -11.13 1.84
CA PHE A 151 -7.64 -10.95 3.25
C PHE A 151 -8.89 -11.73 3.68
N LYS A 152 -9.84 -11.94 2.77
CA LYS A 152 -11.08 -12.69 3.00
C LYS A 152 -10.85 -14.18 3.24
N LEU A 153 -9.67 -14.70 2.90
CA LEU A 153 -9.29 -16.09 3.08
C LEU A 153 -8.84 -16.39 4.51
N TRP A 154 -8.37 -15.38 5.24
CA TRP A 154 -7.97 -15.53 6.64
C TRP A 154 -9.21 -15.64 7.53
N LYS A 155 -9.35 -16.77 8.22
CA LYS A 155 -10.51 -17.07 9.09
C LYS A 155 -10.21 -16.99 10.59
N PRO A 156 -8.99 -17.35 11.07
CA PRO A 156 -8.66 -17.27 12.49
C PRO A 156 -8.77 -15.84 13.04
N ASP A 157 -8.69 -15.70 14.37
CA ASP A 157 -8.55 -14.40 15.02
C ASP A 157 -7.27 -13.71 14.50
N PRO A 158 -7.37 -12.49 13.93
CA PRO A 158 -6.22 -11.82 13.34
C PRO A 158 -5.18 -11.33 14.37
N PHE A 159 -5.44 -11.46 15.66
CA PHE A 159 -4.54 -11.04 16.72
C PHE A 159 -3.76 -12.19 17.36
N GLN A 160 -3.96 -13.43 16.87
CA GLN A 160 -3.22 -14.60 17.31
C GLN A 160 -2.03 -14.88 16.38
N ASP A 161 -0.93 -15.41 16.94
CA ASP A 161 0.31 -15.80 16.24
C ASP A 161 0.77 -14.77 15.18
N LEU A 162 0.81 -13.49 15.56
CA LEU A 162 1.19 -12.37 14.69
C LEU A 162 2.53 -12.60 13.99
N GLN A 163 3.45 -13.28 14.65
CA GLN A 163 4.80 -13.58 14.16
C GLN A 163 4.86 -14.88 13.33
N SER A 164 3.73 -15.58 13.17
CA SER A 164 3.63 -16.85 12.44
C SER A 164 4.69 -17.87 12.87
N THR A 165 4.88 -18.00 14.20
CA THR A 165 5.88 -18.86 14.81
C THR A 165 5.42 -20.30 14.94
N GLN A 166 4.10 -20.53 15.07
CA GLN A 166 3.54 -21.87 15.20
C GLN A 166 3.46 -22.58 13.85
N ARG A 167 3.09 -21.86 12.81
CA ARG A 167 3.00 -22.38 11.44
C ARG A 167 3.20 -21.25 10.43
N TYR A 168 4.07 -21.49 9.44
CA TYR A 168 4.32 -20.55 8.36
C TYR A 168 3.84 -21.12 7.01
N VAL A 169 2.80 -20.50 6.44
CA VAL A 169 2.38 -20.69 5.05
C VAL A 169 2.29 -19.29 4.43
N SER A 170 3.16 -18.99 3.49
CA SER A 170 3.35 -17.61 2.99
C SER A 170 2.06 -16.94 2.50
N GLY A 171 1.17 -17.70 1.87
CA GLY A 171 -0.14 -17.18 1.44
C GLY A 171 -1.09 -16.87 2.60
N ASP A 172 -1.06 -17.67 3.67
CA ASP A 172 -1.86 -17.46 4.87
C ASP A 172 -1.34 -16.22 5.62
N VAL A 173 -0.01 -16.09 5.79
CA VAL A 173 0.63 -14.93 6.41
C VAL A 173 0.31 -13.66 5.63
N TYR A 174 0.38 -13.71 4.30
CA TYR A 174 0.00 -12.58 3.46
C TYR A 174 -1.47 -12.19 3.64
N ALA A 175 -2.39 -13.17 3.63
CA ALA A 175 -3.82 -12.93 3.83
C ALA A 175 -4.09 -12.30 5.21
N HIS A 176 -3.42 -12.81 6.25
CA HIS A 176 -3.46 -12.29 7.61
C HIS A 176 -3.03 -10.81 7.68
N THR A 177 -1.83 -10.50 7.18
CA THR A 177 -1.31 -9.13 7.21
C THR A 177 -2.17 -8.15 6.40
N LYS A 178 -2.78 -8.61 5.29
CA LYS A 178 -3.72 -7.78 4.52
C LYS A 178 -5.06 -7.58 5.23
N LEU A 179 -5.51 -8.51 6.08
CA LEU A 179 -6.67 -8.27 6.96
C LEU A 179 -6.35 -7.21 8.02
N LEU A 180 -5.20 -7.32 8.71
CA LEU A 180 -4.77 -6.30 9.67
C LEU A 180 -4.68 -4.91 9.01
N ASN A 181 -4.16 -4.83 7.79
CA ASN A 181 -4.11 -3.58 7.03
C ASN A 181 -5.52 -3.02 6.72
N VAL A 182 -6.49 -3.88 6.38
CA VAL A 182 -7.90 -3.46 6.21
C VAL A 182 -8.44 -2.88 7.51
N LEU A 183 -8.29 -3.58 8.63
CA LEU A 183 -8.83 -3.17 9.93
C LEU A 183 -8.25 -1.83 10.40
N VAL A 184 -6.91 -1.66 10.35
CA VAL A 184 -6.27 -0.40 10.77
C VAL A 184 -6.62 0.76 9.86
N SER A 185 -6.80 0.51 8.56
CA SER A 185 -7.21 1.56 7.61
C SER A 185 -8.63 2.05 7.90
N LEU A 186 -9.55 1.15 8.25
CA LEU A 186 -10.91 1.50 8.65
C LEU A 186 -10.92 2.24 10.00
N ALA A 187 -10.08 1.82 10.94
CA ALA A 187 -9.90 2.52 12.21
C ALA A 187 -9.39 3.96 12.00
N LEU A 188 -8.43 4.15 11.11
CA LEU A 188 -7.92 5.48 10.75
C LEU A 188 -9.00 6.34 10.07
N ALA A 189 -9.76 5.75 9.13
CA ALA A 189 -10.85 6.45 8.45
C ALA A 189 -11.92 7.00 9.41
N ARG A 190 -12.18 6.30 10.52
CA ARG A 190 -13.14 6.74 11.55
C ARG A 190 -12.59 7.86 12.46
N ARG A 191 -11.27 8.01 12.53
CA ARG A 191 -10.59 9.00 13.38
C ARG A 191 -10.35 10.34 12.71
N LEU A 192 -10.43 10.36 11.38
CA LEU A 192 -10.11 11.55 10.61
C LEU A 192 -11.39 12.18 10.04
N PRO A 193 -11.54 13.51 10.15
CA PRO A 193 -12.56 14.21 9.40
C PRO A 193 -12.38 14.02 7.89
N ALA A 194 -13.43 13.59 7.20
CA ALA A 194 -13.38 13.27 5.77
C ALA A 194 -13.03 14.48 4.90
N GLU A 195 -13.33 15.67 5.37
CA GLU A 195 -12.97 16.96 4.75
C GLU A 195 -11.47 17.28 4.85
N GLN A 196 -10.77 16.66 5.79
CA GLN A 196 -9.31 16.79 5.91
C GLN A 196 -8.58 15.69 5.15
N VAL A 197 -8.81 14.43 5.53
CA VAL A 197 -8.14 13.28 4.92
C VAL A 197 -9.12 12.13 4.74
N THR A 198 -9.36 11.72 3.52
CA THR A 198 -10.10 10.48 3.24
C THR A 198 -9.15 9.28 3.24
N VAL A 199 -9.60 8.16 3.81
CA VAL A 199 -8.84 6.90 3.84
C VAL A 199 -9.65 5.80 3.17
N ASN A 200 -9.16 5.28 2.05
CA ASN A 200 -9.88 4.26 1.29
C ASN A 200 -8.96 3.08 0.92
N LEU A 201 -9.60 1.93 0.70
CA LEU A 201 -8.93 0.67 0.41
C LEU A 201 -9.22 0.22 -1.01
N VAL A 202 -8.21 -0.30 -1.70
CA VAL A 202 -8.39 -0.85 -3.05
C VAL A 202 -7.74 -2.23 -3.19
N HIS A 203 -8.54 -3.20 -3.64
CA HIS A 203 -8.01 -4.40 -4.29
C HIS A 203 -7.95 -4.15 -5.79
N PRO A 204 -6.75 -3.94 -6.35
CA PRO A 204 -6.61 -3.54 -7.74
C PRO A 204 -6.86 -4.68 -8.73
N GLY A 205 -7.07 -5.89 -8.22
CA GLY A 205 -7.18 -7.12 -9.00
C GLY A 205 -5.85 -7.88 -9.09
N MET A 206 -5.93 -9.16 -9.46
CA MET A 206 -4.73 -9.95 -9.73
C MET A 206 -4.01 -9.38 -10.95
N SER A 207 -2.68 -9.25 -10.86
CA SER A 207 -1.83 -8.73 -11.93
C SER A 207 -0.49 -9.45 -11.95
N TRP A 208 0.13 -9.53 -13.11
CA TRP A 208 1.47 -10.10 -13.26
C TRP A 208 2.50 -9.09 -12.77
N THR A 209 2.93 -9.23 -11.52
CA THR A 209 3.88 -8.35 -10.83
C THR A 209 5.06 -9.18 -10.31
N PRO A 210 6.21 -8.57 -9.94
CA PRO A 210 7.31 -9.31 -9.31
C PRO A 210 6.86 -10.19 -8.15
N MET A 211 5.98 -9.69 -7.27
CA MET A 211 5.42 -10.47 -6.17
C MET A 211 4.64 -11.70 -6.64
N THR A 212 3.74 -11.56 -7.63
CA THR A 212 2.96 -12.71 -8.11
C THR A 212 3.79 -13.69 -8.93
N GLN A 213 4.91 -13.23 -9.51
CA GLN A 213 5.88 -14.09 -10.20
C GLN A 213 6.63 -14.99 -9.23
N SER A 214 6.95 -14.54 -8.03
CA SER A 214 7.62 -15.33 -6.99
C SER A 214 6.72 -16.34 -6.30
N MET A 215 5.39 -16.27 -6.47
CA MET A 215 4.44 -17.22 -5.89
C MET A 215 4.56 -18.60 -6.54
N THR A 216 4.45 -19.64 -5.71
CA THR A 216 4.50 -21.06 -6.12
C THR A 216 3.24 -21.79 -5.64
N SER A 217 3.09 -23.06 -6.01
CA SER A 217 2.01 -23.90 -5.46
C SER A 217 2.11 -24.11 -3.94
N GLN A 218 3.28 -23.87 -3.34
CA GLN A 218 3.47 -23.91 -1.89
C GLN A 218 2.97 -22.64 -1.21
N THR A 219 2.91 -21.52 -1.93
CA THR A 219 2.33 -20.27 -1.41
C THR A 219 0.85 -20.44 -1.06
N MET A 220 0.12 -21.21 -1.86
CA MET A 220 -1.31 -21.51 -1.67
C MET A 220 -1.56 -23.00 -1.85
N PRO A 221 -1.28 -23.83 -0.84
CA PRO A 221 -1.37 -25.30 -0.94
C PRO A 221 -2.75 -25.80 -1.39
N SER A 222 -3.82 -25.11 -0.99
CA SER A 222 -5.20 -25.40 -1.40
C SER A 222 -5.45 -25.30 -2.92
N LEU A 223 -4.60 -24.53 -3.63
CA LEU A 223 -4.68 -24.36 -5.09
C LEU A 223 -3.64 -25.18 -5.86
N ARG A 224 -2.91 -26.09 -5.18
CA ARG A 224 -1.79 -26.84 -5.77
C ARG A 224 -2.16 -27.54 -7.08
N LEU A 225 -3.30 -28.19 -7.11
CA LEU A 225 -3.75 -28.97 -8.28
C LEU A 225 -4.10 -28.07 -9.48
N VAL A 226 -4.63 -26.89 -9.24
CA VAL A 226 -5.04 -25.93 -10.28
C VAL A 226 -4.01 -24.83 -10.51
N TRP A 227 -2.84 -24.91 -9.87
CA TRP A 227 -1.80 -23.90 -9.93
C TRP A 227 -1.35 -23.54 -11.37
N PRO A 228 -1.17 -24.49 -12.31
CA PRO A 228 -0.82 -24.16 -13.69
C PRO A 228 -1.86 -23.23 -14.34
N LEU A 229 -3.16 -23.48 -14.09
CA LEU A 229 -4.24 -22.63 -14.60
C LEU A 229 -4.23 -21.25 -13.96
N VAL A 230 -4.01 -21.18 -12.63
CA VAL A 230 -3.85 -19.89 -11.91
C VAL A 230 -2.72 -19.07 -12.52
N ARG A 231 -1.57 -19.68 -12.79
CA ARG A 231 -0.41 -19.02 -13.43
C ARG A 231 -0.73 -18.52 -14.84
N LEU A 232 -1.43 -19.32 -15.64
CA LEU A 232 -1.84 -18.92 -16.98
C LEU A 232 -2.75 -17.69 -16.96
N VAL A 233 -3.72 -17.66 -16.04
CA VAL A 233 -4.62 -16.51 -15.87
C VAL A 233 -3.86 -15.27 -15.38
N GLN A 234 -2.93 -15.43 -14.43
CA GLN A 234 -2.12 -14.33 -13.91
C GLN A 234 -1.25 -13.70 -15.00
N ARG A 235 -0.56 -14.51 -15.83
CA ARG A 235 0.30 -14.03 -16.93
C ARG A 235 -0.43 -13.15 -17.93
N ARG A 236 -1.73 -13.35 -18.12
CA ARG A 236 -2.56 -12.55 -19.03
C ARG A 236 -3.05 -11.22 -18.44
N ARG A 237 -2.75 -10.96 -17.17
CA ARG A 237 -3.24 -9.76 -16.46
C ARG A 237 -2.12 -8.75 -16.25
N SER A 238 -2.06 -7.79 -17.16
CA SER A 238 -1.16 -6.65 -17.06
C SER A 238 -1.42 -5.81 -15.81
N PRO A 239 -0.37 -5.25 -15.17
CA PRO A 239 -0.49 -4.35 -14.03
C PRO A 239 -1.09 -2.97 -14.38
N GLU A 240 -1.22 -2.63 -15.66
CA GLU A 240 -1.73 -1.32 -16.10
C GLU A 240 -3.15 -1.03 -15.61
N LYS A 241 -4.08 -1.97 -15.82
CA LYS A 241 -5.45 -1.80 -15.33
C LYS A 241 -5.52 -1.70 -13.80
N ALA A 242 -4.63 -2.42 -13.10
CA ALA A 242 -4.53 -2.35 -11.65
C ALA A 242 -4.03 -0.97 -11.20
N GLY A 243 -3.00 -0.43 -11.85
CA GLY A 243 -2.50 0.93 -11.60
C GLY A 243 -3.55 2.01 -11.88
N GLN A 244 -4.32 1.88 -12.97
CA GLN A 244 -5.44 2.80 -13.27
C GLN A 244 -6.50 2.82 -12.16
N ARG A 245 -6.81 1.66 -11.55
CA ARG A 245 -7.77 1.58 -10.43
C ARG A 245 -7.26 2.27 -9.17
N VAL A 246 -5.98 2.11 -8.84
CA VAL A 246 -5.36 2.82 -7.72
C VAL A 246 -5.33 4.32 -8.01
N ALA A 247 -4.89 4.73 -9.20
CA ALA A 247 -4.87 6.13 -9.63
C ALA A 247 -6.27 6.76 -9.61
N PHE A 248 -7.32 6.01 -9.95
CA PHE A 248 -8.71 6.46 -9.86
C PHE A 248 -9.08 6.89 -8.43
N LEU A 249 -8.73 6.10 -7.40
CA LEU A 249 -8.97 6.49 -6.01
C LEU A 249 -8.12 7.69 -5.58
N ALA A 250 -6.92 7.78 -6.11
CA ALA A 250 -5.99 8.86 -5.80
C ALA A 250 -6.43 10.21 -6.40
N SER A 251 -7.04 10.21 -7.60
CA SER A 251 -7.24 11.44 -8.38
C SER A 251 -8.68 11.78 -8.73
N SER A 252 -9.58 10.79 -8.84
CA SER A 252 -10.91 11.04 -9.38
C SER A 252 -11.79 11.89 -8.43
N PRO A 253 -12.49 12.93 -8.94
CA PRO A 253 -13.46 13.66 -8.14
C PRO A 253 -14.70 12.81 -7.79
N ARG A 254 -14.96 11.72 -8.51
CA ARG A 254 -16.09 10.80 -8.27
C ARG A 254 -16.02 10.06 -6.94
N VAL A 255 -14.84 10.01 -6.33
CA VAL A 255 -14.61 9.40 -5.01
C VAL A 255 -14.30 10.45 -3.94
N SER A 256 -14.49 11.74 -4.25
CA SER A 256 -14.37 12.82 -3.29
C SER A 256 -15.38 12.64 -2.16
N GLY A 257 -14.95 12.69 -0.93
CA GLY A 257 -15.79 12.47 0.26
C GLY A 257 -16.04 11.00 0.63
N TYR A 258 -15.69 10.03 -0.19
CA TYR A 258 -15.66 8.64 0.28
C TYR A 258 -14.50 8.45 1.25
N THR A 259 -14.80 7.96 2.47
CA THR A 259 -13.80 7.51 3.45
C THR A 259 -14.25 6.18 4.08
N GLY A 260 -13.30 5.34 4.47
CA GLY A 260 -13.60 4.01 5.01
C GLY A 260 -14.20 3.02 3.98
N GLN A 261 -14.01 3.27 2.69
CA GLN A 261 -14.62 2.46 1.65
C GLN A 261 -13.62 1.49 1.03
N TYR A 262 -14.12 0.29 0.69
CA TYR A 262 -13.36 -0.75 0.00
C TYR A 262 -13.81 -0.85 -1.47
N PHE A 263 -12.84 -0.79 -2.38
CA PHE A 263 -13.06 -0.90 -3.82
C PHE A 263 -12.42 -2.18 -4.37
N GLU A 264 -13.15 -2.92 -5.19
CA GLU A 264 -12.67 -4.17 -5.80
C GLU A 264 -12.92 -4.16 -7.31
N GLY A 265 -11.97 -3.58 -8.04
CA GLY A 265 -11.97 -3.58 -9.51
C GLY A 265 -13.04 -2.74 -10.20
N LYS A 266 -13.95 -2.12 -9.46
CA LYS A 266 -15.01 -1.23 -9.96
C LYS A 266 -14.89 0.15 -9.32
N PRO A 267 -15.43 1.21 -9.95
CA PRO A 267 -15.40 2.57 -9.40
C PRO A 267 -16.43 2.80 -8.27
N THR A 268 -17.16 1.76 -7.87
CA THR A 268 -18.15 1.80 -6.79
C THR A 268 -17.66 0.97 -5.61
N PRO A 269 -17.91 1.43 -4.37
CA PRO A 269 -17.54 0.69 -3.17
C PRO A 269 -18.18 -0.71 -3.13
N LYS A 270 -17.47 -1.66 -2.56
CA LYS A 270 -17.96 -3.01 -2.28
C LYS A 270 -18.08 -3.20 -0.77
N ARG A 271 -19.20 -3.77 -0.34
CA ARG A 271 -19.45 -4.03 1.07
C ARG A 271 -18.43 -5.01 1.65
N LEU A 272 -17.91 -4.67 2.81
CA LEU A 272 -17.11 -5.53 3.67
C LEU A 272 -18.01 -6.42 4.53
N SER A 273 -17.44 -7.48 5.13
CA SER A 273 -18.20 -8.36 6.03
C SER A 273 -18.34 -7.74 7.43
N ALA A 274 -19.18 -8.36 8.27
CA ALA A 274 -19.39 -7.90 9.63
C ALA A 274 -18.07 -7.83 10.43
N ARG A 275 -17.16 -8.78 10.21
CA ARG A 275 -15.86 -8.80 10.90
C ARG A 275 -14.99 -7.58 10.58
N GLU A 276 -14.86 -7.21 9.29
CA GLU A 276 -14.07 -6.03 8.94
C GLU A 276 -14.73 -4.73 9.39
N LEU A 277 -16.07 -4.72 9.49
CA LEU A 277 -16.85 -3.55 9.93
C LEU A 277 -16.99 -3.47 11.45
N ASP A 278 -16.57 -4.48 12.19
CA ASP A 278 -16.62 -4.49 13.65
C ASP A 278 -15.67 -3.44 14.25
N PRO A 279 -16.20 -2.45 15.00
CA PRO A 279 -15.39 -1.41 15.62
C PRO A 279 -14.35 -1.92 16.61
N GLU A 280 -14.61 -3.04 17.29
CA GLU A 280 -13.68 -3.63 18.26
C GLU A 280 -12.44 -4.21 17.54
N TYR A 281 -12.65 -4.95 16.45
CA TYR A 281 -11.53 -5.45 15.63
C TYR A 281 -10.69 -4.32 15.04
N GLN A 282 -11.33 -3.25 14.60
CA GLN A 282 -10.64 -2.07 14.07
C GLN A 282 -9.82 -1.37 15.16
N GLU A 283 -10.38 -1.22 16.37
CA GLU A 283 -9.69 -0.62 17.50
C GLU A 283 -8.48 -1.44 17.95
N ARG A 284 -8.64 -2.75 18.08
CA ARG A 284 -7.54 -3.67 18.40
C ARG A 284 -6.43 -3.60 17.35
N ALA A 285 -6.77 -3.52 16.06
CA ALA A 285 -5.75 -3.38 15.00
C ALA A 285 -5.03 -2.03 15.07
N TRP A 286 -5.73 -0.97 15.45
CA TRP A 286 -5.13 0.35 15.66
C TRP A 286 -4.12 0.33 16.82
N GLN A 287 -4.52 -0.20 17.97
CA GLN A 287 -3.67 -0.33 19.16
C GLN A 287 -2.45 -1.21 18.87
N LEU A 288 -2.67 -2.37 18.24
CA LEU A 288 -1.59 -3.25 17.80
C LEU A 288 -0.59 -2.53 16.89
N GLY A 289 -1.07 -1.76 15.92
CA GLY A 289 -0.21 -0.99 15.03
C GLY A 289 0.67 0.01 15.79
N ALA A 290 0.07 0.75 16.74
CA ALA A 290 0.79 1.70 17.58
C ALA A 290 1.84 1.01 18.48
N GLU A 291 1.48 -0.11 19.09
CA GLU A 291 2.38 -0.92 19.93
C GLU A 291 3.58 -1.45 19.15
N LEU A 292 3.36 -2.01 17.95
CA LEU A 292 4.44 -2.54 17.13
C LEU A 292 5.38 -1.42 16.63
N VAL A 293 4.84 -0.26 16.26
CA VAL A 293 5.68 0.89 15.86
C VAL A 293 6.50 1.39 17.03
N ALA A 294 5.92 1.54 18.23
CA ALA A 294 6.65 1.96 19.44
C ALA A 294 7.70 0.92 19.88
N GLY A 295 7.36 -0.37 19.79
CA GLY A 295 8.24 -1.47 20.21
C GLY A 295 9.50 -1.63 19.36
N ALA A 296 9.48 -1.25 18.09
CA ALA A 296 10.66 -1.26 17.23
C ALA A 296 11.75 -0.28 17.71
N GLY A 297 11.34 0.92 18.16
CA GLY A 297 12.27 1.95 18.66
C GLY A 297 13.01 1.58 19.94
N THR A 298 12.48 0.70 20.76
CA THR A 298 13.09 0.28 22.02
C THR A 298 14.18 -0.80 21.84
N ARG A 299 14.05 -1.64 20.83
CA ARG A 299 15.01 -2.72 20.54
C ARG A 299 16.34 -2.20 19.96
N HIS A 300 16.31 -1.09 19.23
CA HIS A 300 17.52 -0.45 18.69
C HIS A 300 18.34 0.33 19.74
N ARG A 301 17.76 0.67 20.91
CA ARG A 301 18.48 1.41 21.98
C ARG A 301 19.18 0.52 23.00
N SER A 302 18.96 -0.79 22.93
CA SER A 302 19.51 -1.77 23.89
C SER A 302 20.56 -2.73 23.29
N GLY A 303 21.08 -2.46 22.09
CA GLY A 303 22.11 -3.23 21.39
C GLY A 303 23.40 -2.38 21.16
#